data_b9641fc6529bd5c22fec25023d47c72f
#
_entry.id   b9641fc6529bd5c22fec25023d47c72f
#
_cell.length_a   1.000
_cell.length_b   1.000
_cell.length_c   1.000
_cell.angle_alpha   90.00
_cell.angle_beta   90.00
_cell.angle_gamma   90.00
#
_symmetry.space_group_name_H-M   'P 1'
#
loop_
_entity.id
_entity.type
_entity.pdbx_description
1 polymer ?
#
loop_
_entity_poly.entity_id
_entity_poly.type
_entity_poly.pdbx_seq_one_letter_code
_entity_poly.pdbx_strand_id
1 'polypeptide(L)'
;MLDKILNFIASTLKKSFIGTVSDVYWWQNSWTAPSDGILVLRIVPSASNWYFYVNDTTINATTGSWAHQFRGATNATVTNTIPIKKGSTYNTASMSGISSVNCFFYPIKIGGGTA
;
A
#
# COMPACT_ATOMS: atom_id res chain seq x y z
N MET A 1 -20.00 12.33 -29.64
CA MET A 1 -18.70 13.03 -29.64
C MET A 1 -18.12 13.17 -28.22
N LEU A 2 -18.92 13.70 -27.28
CA LEU A 2 -18.45 13.88 -25.90
C LEU A 2 -18.10 12.56 -25.23
N ASP A 3 -18.88 11.51 -25.44
CA ASP A 3 -18.63 10.19 -24.83
C ASP A 3 -17.29 9.63 -25.27
N LYS A 4 -16.91 9.80 -26.53
CA LYS A 4 -15.61 9.34 -27.02
C LYS A 4 -14.47 10.12 -26.40
N ILE A 5 -14.65 11.41 -26.17
CA ILE A 5 -13.65 12.25 -25.53
C ILE A 5 -13.49 11.83 -24.06
N LEU A 6 -14.58 11.64 -23.33
CA LEU A 6 -14.53 11.21 -21.94
C LEU A 6 -13.89 9.84 -21.80
N ASN A 7 -14.23 8.90 -22.68
CA ASN A 7 -13.61 7.57 -22.65
C ASN A 7 -12.12 7.62 -22.96
N PHE A 8 -11.71 8.46 -23.89
CA PHE A 8 -10.29 8.64 -24.21
C PHE A 8 -9.53 9.22 -23.00
N ILE A 9 -10.08 10.24 -22.35
CA ILE A 9 -9.46 10.85 -21.18
C ILE A 9 -9.34 9.81 -20.06
N ALA A 10 -10.41 9.08 -19.75
CA ALA A 10 -10.39 8.07 -18.69
C ALA A 10 -9.37 6.98 -18.98
N SER A 11 -9.30 6.50 -20.21
CA SER A 11 -8.34 5.47 -20.61
C SER A 11 -6.91 5.98 -20.54
N THR A 12 -6.67 7.22 -20.94
CA THR A 12 -5.34 7.84 -20.88
C THR A 12 -4.89 8.04 -19.45
N LEU A 13 -5.77 8.53 -18.58
CA LEU A 13 -5.45 8.71 -17.17
C LEU A 13 -5.13 7.37 -16.52
N LYS A 14 -5.91 6.34 -16.78
CA LYS A 14 -5.66 5.01 -16.25
C LYS A 14 -4.30 4.47 -16.66
N LYS A 15 -3.93 4.63 -17.94
CA LYS A 15 -2.62 4.20 -18.44
C LYS A 15 -1.48 5.03 -17.87
N SER A 16 -1.73 6.33 -17.60
CA SER A 16 -0.69 7.25 -17.10
C SER A 16 -0.47 7.13 -15.60
N PHE A 17 -1.50 6.79 -14.83
CA PHE A 17 -1.43 6.83 -13.37
C PHE A 17 -1.16 5.48 -12.72
N ILE A 18 -1.55 4.38 -13.34
CA ILE A 18 -1.39 3.06 -12.72
C ILE A 18 -0.49 2.18 -13.59
N GLY A 19 0.64 1.81 -13.04
CA GLY A 19 1.55 0.85 -13.66
C GLY A 19 1.14 -0.58 -13.37
N THR A 20 2.04 -1.51 -13.63
CA THR A 20 1.80 -2.93 -13.37
C THR A 20 1.75 -3.18 -11.87
N VAL A 21 0.65 -3.79 -11.42
CA VAL A 21 0.48 -4.17 -10.02
C VAL A 21 1.38 -5.37 -9.71
N SER A 22 2.04 -5.32 -8.58
CA SER A 22 2.92 -6.41 -8.13
C SER A 22 2.59 -6.83 -6.71
N ASP A 23 2.84 -8.12 -6.41
CA ASP A 23 2.80 -8.62 -5.06
C ASP A 23 4.03 -8.17 -4.30
N VAL A 24 3.87 -7.85 -3.03
CA VAL A 24 4.96 -7.39 -2.17
C VAL A 24 4.96 -8.20 -0.88
N TYR A 25 6.07 -8.87 -0.59
CA TYR A 25 6.24 -9.67 0.63
C TYR A 25 7.15 -8.96 1.62
N TRP A 26 6.71 -7.82 2.11
CA TRP A 26 7.52 -7.02 3.03
C TRP A 26 7.09 -7.15 4.50
N TRP A 27 5.96 -7.71 4.77
CA TRP A 27 5.41 -7.72 6.14
C TRP A 27 6.26 -8.55 7.11
N GLN A 28 7.11 -9.45 6.62
CA GLN A 28 8.12 -10.14 7.42
C GLN A 28 9.55 -9.66 7.12
N ASN A 29 9.70 -8.80 6.12
CA ASN A 29 10.97 -8.23 5.69
C ASN A 29 10.75 -6.76 5.40
N SER A 30 11.82 -6.04 5.06
CA SER A 30 11.68 -4.66 4.60
C SER A 30 11.50 -4.61 3.09
N TRP A 31 10.84 -3.56 2.62
CA TRP A 31 10.63 -3.30 1.21
C TRP A 31 10.87 -1.83 0.92
N THR A 32 11.69 -1.54 -0.07
CA THR A 32 11.95 -0.17 -0.52
C THR A 32 11.16 0.09 -1.79
N ALA A 33 10.39 1.17 -1.79
CA ALA A 33 9.49 1.48 -2.89
C ALA A 33 10.25 1.91 -4.14
N PRO A 34 10.01 1.26 -5.29
CA PRO A 34 10.68 1.61 -6.54
C PRO A 34 10.11 2.86 -7.20
N SER A 35 8.92 3.26 -6.81
CA SER A 35 8.22 4.43 -7.35
C SER A 35 7.17 4.92 -6.37
N ASP A 36 6.60 6.09 -6.63
CA ASP A 36 5.40 6.53 -5.93
C ASP A 36 4.24 5.60 -6.27
N GLY A 37 3.30 5.46 -5.35
CA GLY A 37 2.16 4.59 -5.60
C GLY A 37 1.28 4.43 -4.38
N ILE A 38 0.50 3.35 -4.41
CA ILE A 38 -0.40 2.96 -3.33
C ILE A 38 -0.15 1.50 -3.03
N LEU A 39 0.02 1.18 -1.76
CA LEU A 39 0.09 -0.19 -1.29
C LEU A 39 -1.27 -0.58 -0.73
N VAL A 40 -1.81 -1.69 -1.23
CA VAL A 40 -3.06 -2.26 -0.75
C VAL A 40 -2.72 -3.45 0.15
N LEU A 41 -3.20 -3.41 1.38
CA LEU A 41 -2.96 -4.46 2.36
C LEU A 41 -4.27 -5.19 2.64
N ARG A 42 -4.28 -6.49 2.40
CA ARG A 42 -5.39 -7.34 2.82
C ARG A 42 -4.96 -8.05 4.09
N ILE A 43 -5.55 -7.64 5.21
CA ILE A 43 -5.21 -8.14 6.53
C ILE A 43 -6.22 -9.20 6.93
N VAL A 44 -5.72 -10.39 7.22
CA VAL A 44 -6.53 -11.53 7.67
C VAL A 44 -6.23 -11.77 9.15
N PRO A 45 -7.11 -11.35 10.06
CA PRO A 45 -6.91 -11.57 11.49
C PRO A 45 -7.08 -13.04 11.87
N SER A 46 -6.40 -13.46 12.94
CA SER A 46 -6.58 -14.75 13.57
C SER A 46 -7.29 -14.65 14.93
N ALA A 47 -7.57 -13.43 15.37
CA ALA A 47 -8.22 -13.18 16.66
C ALA A 47 -9.07 -11.93 16.56
N SER A 48 -10.08 -11.81 17.44
CA SER A 48 -10.70 -10.50 17.70
C SER A 48 -9.68 -9.65 18.44
N ASN A 49 -9.67 -8.36 18.29
CA ASN A 49 -8.66 -7.45 18.83
C ASN A 49 -7.27 -7.75 18.26
N TRP A 50 -7.06 -7.29 17.07
CA TRP A 50 -5.80 -7.41 16.37
C TRP A 50 -5.21 -6.05 16.08
N TYR A 51 -3.89 -6.01 15.81
CA TYR A 51 -3.25 -4.81 15.29
C TYR A 51 -2.14 -5.17 14.32
N PHE A 52 -1.87 -4.26 13.40
CA PHE A 52 -0.78 -4.36 12.44
C PHE A 52 -0.21 -2.93 12.23
N TYR A 53 1.03 -2.73 12.61
CA TYR A 53 1.69 -1.43 12.55
C TYR A 53 2.84 -1.47 11.57
N VAL A 54 2.98 -0.42 10.78
CA VAL A 54 3.96 -0.35 9.70
C VAL A 54 4.88 0.84 9.91
N ASN A 55 6.19 0.60 9.83
CA ASN A 55 7.20 1.66 9.76
C ASN A 55 7.27 2.19 8.34
N ASP A 56 7.46 3.51 8.23
CA ASP A 56 7.58 4.23 6.96
C ASP A 56 8.66 5.28 7.12
N THR A 57 9.80 5.10 6.47
CA THR A 57 10.96 5.98 6.64
C THR A 57 10.71 7.40 6.17
N THR A 58 9.71 7.63 5.32
CA THR A 58 9.33 8.99 4.92
C THR A 58 8.79 9.79 6.10
N ILE A 59 7.97 9.15 6.93
CA ILE A 59 7.26 9.82 8.02
C ILE A 59 8.02 9.66 9.33
N ASN A 60 8.67 8.52 9.52
CA ASN A 60 9.26 8.14 10.79
C ASN A 60 10.64 7.53 10.59
N ALA A 61 11.60 8.34 10.20
CA ALA A 61 12.95 7.88 9.90
C ALA A 61 13.78 7.56 11.14
N THR A 62 13.50 8.17 12.28
CA THR A 62 14.42 8.14 13.42
C THR A 62 13.79 7.89 14.78
N THR A 63 12.49 8.00 14.92
CA THR A 63 11.87 8.05 16.25
C THR A 63 11.35 6.72 16.77
N GLY A 64 11.21 5.73 15.91
CA GLY A 64 10.60 4.46 16.30
C GLY A 64 9.09 4.51 16.48
N SER A 65 8.45 5.65 16.23
CA SER A 65 6.98 5.72 16.21
C SER A 65 6.45 5.05 14.93
N TRP A 66 5.31 4.42 15.04
CA TRP A 66 4.75 3.68 13.93
C TRP A 66 3.93 4.60 13.03
N ALA A 67 4.30 4.69 11.77
CA ALA A 67 3.70 5.63 10.83
C ALA A 67 2.28 5.26 10.46
N HIS A 68 2.02 3.95 10.27
CA HIS A 68 0.70 3.48 9.87
C HIS A 68 0.22 2.43 10.88
N GLN A 69 -0.94 2.66 11.47
CA GLN A 69 -1.49 1.78 12.50
C GLN A 69 -2.87 1.30 12.09
N PHE A 70 -3.03 -0.01 11.98
CA PHE A 70 -4.31 -0.65 11.67
C PHE A 70 -4.72 -1.51 12.86
N ARG A 71 -5.96 -1.39 13.27
CA ARG A 71 -6.52 -2.11 14.42
C ARG A 71 -7.93 -2.57 14.12
N GLY A 72 -8.35 -3.63 14.78
CA GLY A 72 -9.72 -4.08 14.68
C GLY A 72 -10.16 -4.83 15.93
N ALA A 73 -11.47 -4.85 16.15
CA ALA A 73 -12.09 -5.53 17.29
C ALA A 73 -12.77 -6.84 16.89
N THR A 74 -12.78 -7.18 15.59
CA THR A 74 -13.37 -8.42 15.08
C THR A 74 -12.35 -9.12 14.20
N ASN A 75 -12.55 -10.44 13.99
CA ASN A 75 -11.64 -11.23 13.14
C ASN A 75 -12.00 -11.19 11.66
N ALA A 76 -12.79 -10.22 11.22
CA ALA A 76 -13.12 -10.07 9.80
C ALA A 76 -11.91 -9.58 9.01
N THR A 77 -11.74 -10.13 7.80
CA THR A 77 -10.71 -9.66 6.88
C THR A 77 -11.00 -8.22 6.46
N VAL A 78 -9.97 -7.38 6.47
CA VAL A 78 -10.09 -5.97 6.08
C VAL A 78 -9.06 -5.63 5.02
N THR A 79 -9.37 -4.61 4.22
CA THR A 79 -8.46 -4.08 3.22
C THR A 79 -8.18 -2.62 3.55
N ASN A 80 -6.90 -2.28 3.61
CA ASN A 80 -6.43 -0.92 3.89
C ASN A 80 -5.42 -0.50 2.84
N THR A 81 -5.15 0.79 2.78
CA THR A 81 -4.18 1.35 1.83
C THR A 81 -3.17 2.22 2.55
N ILE A 82 -1.95 2.25 1.99
CA ILE A 82 -0.88 3.14 2.44
C ILE A 82 -0.40 3.92 1.22
N PRO A 83 -0.31 5.25 1.29
CA PRO A 83 0.37 6.03 0.25
C PRO A 83 1.87 5.72 0.30
N ILE A 84 2.46 5.51 -0.87
CA ILE A 84 3.84 5.08 -1.01
C ILE A 84 4.65 6.18 -1.69
N LYS A 85 5.81 6.48 -1.13
CA LYS A 85 6.76 7.42 -1.71
C LYS A 85 8.00 6.68 -2.19
N LYS A 86 8.41 6.95 -3.42
CA LYS A 86 9.63 6.37 -4.01
C LYS A 86 10.81 6.53 -3.07
N GLY A 87 11.56 5.45 -2.89
CA GLY A 87 12.77 5.44 -2.08
C GLY A 87 12.55 5.22 -0.59
N SER A 88 11.30 5.29 -0.11
CA SER A 88 11.00 5.00 1.28
C SER A 88 11.00 3.51 1.54
N THR A 89 11.39 3.12 2.75
CA THR A 89 11.40 1.73 3.18
C THR A 89 10.27 1.48 4.16
N TYR A 90 9.60 0.37 3.98
CA TYR A 90 8.44 -0.06 4.76
C TYR A 90 8.72 -1.43 5.36
N ASN A 91 8.35 -1.60 6.61
CA ASN A 91 8.40 -2.90 7.26
C ASN A 91 7.36 -2.98 8.38
N THR A 92 7.12 -4.19 8.86
CA THR A 92 6.22 -4.40 9.99
C THR A 92 6.92 -3.97 11.27
N ALA A 93 6.34 -2.99 11.96
CA ALA A 93 6.85 -2.54 13.25
C ALA A 93 6.42 -3.47 14.38
N SER A 94 5.14 -3.85 14.38
CA SER A 94 4.56 -4.76 15.37
C SER A 94 3.24 -5.29 14.86
N MET A 95 2.89 -6.50 15.26
CA MET A 95 1.59 -7.07 14.94
C MET A 95 1.16 -8.08 15.99
N SER A 96 -0.14 -8.24 16.14
CA SER A 96 -0.72 -9.25 17.03
C SER A 96 -2.09 -9.66 16.51
N GLY A 97 -2.41 -10.93 16.64
CA GLY A 97 -3.70 -11.47 16.20
C GLY A 97 -3.86 -11.48 14.69
N ILE A 98 -2.77 -11.65 13.94
CA ILE A 98 -2.76 -11.63 12.48
C ILE A 98 -2.41 -13.02 11.96
N SER A 99 -3.25 -13.52 11.04
CA SER A 99 -2.99 -14.78 10.32
C SER A 99 -2.11 -14.53 9.09
N SER A 100 -2.47 -13.55 8.30
CA SER A 100 -1.68 -13.20 7.10
C SER A 100 -1.97 -11.77 6.67
N VAL A 101 -1.01 -11.20 5.92
CA VAL A 101 -1.16 -9.90 5.26
C VAL A 101 -0.69 -10.06 3.84
N ASN A 102 -1.58 -9.79 2.89
CA ASN A 102 -1.24 -9.78 1.47
C ASN A 102 -1.10 -8.33 1.03
N CYS A 103 0.02 -8.01 0.41
CA CYS A 103 0.35 -6.65 -0.01
C CYS A 103 0.45 -6.60 -1.53
N PHE A 104 -0.22 -5.61 -2.12
CA PHE A 104 -0.20 -5.37 -3.57
C PHE A 104 0.21 -3.93 -3.81
N PHE A 105 1.26 -3.73 -4.59
CA PHE A 105 1.75 -2.40 -4.92
C PHE A 105 1.19 -1.94 -6.25
N TYR A 106 0.54 -0.76 -6.23
CA TYR A 106 -0.02 -0.09 -7.40
C TYR A 106 0.88 1.11 -7.70
N PRO A 107 1.86 0.98 -8.60
CA PRO A 107 2.71 2.12 -8.93
C PRO A 107 1.93 3.19 -9.67
N ILE A 108 2.23 4.45 -9.39
CA ILE A 108 1.61 5.58 -10.07
C ILE A 108 2.57 6.10 -11.12
N LYS A 109 2.06 6.30 -12.33
CA LYS A 109 2.77 6.91 -13.45
C LYS A 109 2.17 8.28 -13.71
N ILE A 110 3.00 9.28 -13.91
CA ILE A 110 2.58 10.64 -14.18
C ILE A 110 3.08 11.05 -15.57
N GLY A 111 2.17 11.59 -16.38
CA GLY A 111 2.52 12.10 -17.69
C GLY A 111 3.02 11.07 -18.68
N GLY A 112 2.58 9.80 -18.53
CA GLY A 112 3.01 8.72 -19.41
C GLY A 112 4.45 8.26 -19.17
N GLY A 113 5.09 8.77 -18.13
CA GLY A 113 6.44 8.35 -17.75
C GLY A 113 6.47 6.97 -17.14
N THR A 114 7.67 6.53 -16.77
CA THR A 114 7.84 5.27 -16.04
C THR A 114 7.46 5.45 -14.57
N ALA A 115 6.87 4.42 -14.03
CA ALA A 115 6.52 4.41 -12.61
C ALA A 115 7.79 4.32 -11.74
#